data_5def4ce34c95e9592d3a4aa3b91142b9
#
_entry.id   5def4ce34c95e9592d3a4aa3b91142b9
#
_cell.length_a   1.000
_cell.length_b   1.000
_cell.length_c   1.000
_cell.angle_alpha   90.00
_cell.angle_beta   90.00
_cell.angle_gamma   90.00
#
_symmetry.space_group_name_H-M   'P 1'
#
loop_
_entity.id
_entity.type
_entity.pdbx_description
1 polymer ?
#
loop_
_entity_poly.entity_id
_entity_poly.type
_entity_poly.pdbx_seq_one_letter_code
_entity_poly.pdbx_strand_id
1 'polypeptide(L)'
;MSTYKFVAKDLMSEKVVCVHPETPIHTLIKILIKNHINGAPVVDKDGKLVGVVSKTDIVEYDGKTSKKQAAVSKKSFYSDTNGKLKKAFDKVSKSKSFGKAVVKDIMTSHVVTAQADDTIDRLAKIMFDKKIHRIIIQDKGRVGGVVSTIDILRAVSTMGYGSSAFVTEEAILDLQELLEATEKSIQSLRDILDKIHGEK
;
A
#
# COMPACT_ATOMS: atom_id res chain seq x y z
N MET A 1 12.04 -21.05 -20.87
CA MET A 1 10.74 -20.38 -20.92
C MET A 1 10.94 -18.95 -20.43
N SER A 2 10.62 -17.95 -21.23
CA SER A 2 10.76 -16.54 -20.83
C SER A 2 9.69 -16.23 -19.78
N THR A 3 10.10 -16.06 -18.54
CA THR A 3 9.21 -15.63 -17.45
C THR A 3 8.89 -14.16 -17.69
N TYR A 4 7.74 -13.86 -18.26
CA TYR A 4 7.28 -12.48 -18.44
C TYR A 4 7.13 -11.84 -17.05
N LYS A 5 8.01 -10.90 -16.74
CA LYS A 5 7.95 -10.16 -15.49
C LYS A 5 7.14 -8.89 -15.71
N PHE A 6 5.97 -8.81 -15.11
CA PHE A 6 5.20 -7.57 -15.09
C PHE A 6 6.01 -6.46 -14.41
N VAL A 7 5.92 -5.26 -14.97
CA VAL A 7 6.51 -4.03 -14.43
C VAL A 7 5.39 -3.02 -14.11
N ALA A 8 5.74 -1.97 -13.38
CA ALA A 8 4.77 -0.97 -12.92
C ALA A 8 3.88 -0.41 -14.03
N LYS A 9 4.46 -0.09 -15.21
CA LYS A 9 3.72 0.44 -16.36
C LYS A 9 2.64 -0.49 -16.92
N ASP A 10 2.79 -1.82 -16.73
CA ASP A 10 1.81 -2.79 -17.21
C ASP A 10 0.57 -2.85 -16.31
N LEU A 11 0.68 -2.34 -15.08
CA LEU A 11 -0.33 -2.44 -14.02
C LEU A 11 -0.93 -1.10 -13.62
N MET A 12 -0.20 -0.01 -13.83
CA MET A 12 -0.56 1.30 -13.30
C MET A 12 -1.82 1.87 -13.98
N SER A 13 -2.58 2.61 -13.20
CA SER A 13 -3.59 3.50 -13.71
C SER A 13 -2.96 4.83 -14.08
N GLU A 14 -2.94 5.18 -15.36
CA GLU A 14 -2.33 6.42 -15.87
C GLU A 14 -3.20 7.66 -15.64
N LYS A 15 -4.53 7.48 -15.52
CA LYS A 15 -5.47 8.57 -15.26
C LYS A 15 -5.46 8.96 -13.79
N VAL A 16 -4.43 9.70 -13.38
CA VAL A 16 -4.26 10.15 -11.99
C VAL A 16 -4.80 11.55 -11.81
N VAL A 17 -5.71 11.71 -10.85
CA VAL A 17 -6.22 13.03 -10.46
C VAL A 17 -5.20 13.67 -9.52
N CYS A 18 -4.51 14.70 -9.99
CA CYS A 18 -3.56 15.49 -9.21
C CYS A 18 -4.19 16.80 -8.73
N VAL A 19 -3.61 17.38 -7.68
CA VAL A 19 -3.97 18.70 -7.15
C VAL A 19 -2.73 19.57 -6.99
N HIS A 20 -2.91 20.89 -6.82
CA HIS A 20 -1.80 21.81 -6.62
C HIS A 20 -1.66 22.21 -5.15
N PRO A 21 -0.45 22.61 -4.70
CA PRO A 21 -0.20 23.08 -3.32
C PRO A 21 -1.15 24.18 -2.88
N GLU A 22 -1.51 25.07 -3.79
CA GLU A 22 -2.38 26.23 -3.52
C GLU A 22 -3.88 25.93 -3.62
N THR A 23 -4.25 24.67 -3.87
CA THR A 23 -5.66 24.26 -3.94
C THR A 23 -6.32 24.45 -2.57
N PRO A 24 -7.43 25.21 -2.46
CA PRO A 24 -8.15 25.35 -1.20
C PRO A 24 -8.71 24.00 -0.71
N ILE A 25 -8.73 23.78 0.61
CA ILE A 25 -9.19 22.50 1.19
C ILE A 25 -10.63 22.16 0.79
N HIS A 26 -11.51 23.13 0.71
CA HIS A 26 -12.90 22.88 0.26
C HIS A 26 -12.98 22.42 -1.21
N THR A 27 -12.05 22.87 -2.05
CA THR A 27 -11.93 22.39 -3.45
C THR A 27 -11.36 20.99 -3.49
N LEU A 28 -10.31 20.71 -2.69
CA LEU A 28 -9.77 19.36 -2.54
C LEU A 28 -10.87 18.36 -2.14
N ILE A 29 -11.69 18.69 -1.13
CA ILE A 29 -12.80 17.84 -0.68
C ILE A 29 -13.74 17.50 -1.86
N LYS A 30 -14.12 18.51 -2.65
CA LYS A 30 -14.98 18.29 -3.84
C LYS A 30 -14.32 17.37 -4.86
N ILE A 31 -13.01 17.54 -5.12
CA ILE A 31 -12.24 16.69 -6.03
C ILE A 31 -12.22 15.24 -5.54
N LEU A 32 -11.92 15.00 -4.26
CA LEU A 32 -11.88 13.65 -3.69
C LEU A 32 -13.24 12.95 -3.73
N ILE A 33 -14.34 13.69 -3.46
CA ILE A 33 -15.69 13.14 -3.52
C ILE A 33 -16.09 12.84 -4.97
N LYS A 34 -15.94 13.80 -5.87
CA LYS A 34 -16.35 13.68 -7.28
C LYS A 34 -15.66 12.51 -7.99
N ASN A 35 -14.38 12.28 -7.69
CA ASN A 35 -13.58 11.24 -8.33
C ASN A 35 -13.58 9.92 -7.55
N HIS A 36 -14.31 9.82 -6.43
CA HIS A 36 -14.36 8.62 -5.56
C HIS A 36 -12.98 8.14 -5.10
N ILE A 37 -12.06 9.08 -4.83
CA ILE A 37 -10.69 8.80 -4.39
C ILE A 37 -10.46 9.19 -2.93
N ASN A 38 -9.49 8.53 -2.27
CA ASN A 38 -9.16 8.76 -0.86
C ASN A 38 -8.01 9.73 -0.68
N GLY A 39 -7.29 10.04 -1.75
CA GLY A 39 -6.18 10.99 -1.76
C GLY A 39 -5.70 11.24 -3.17
N ALA A 40 -4.82 12.22 -3.31
CA ALA A 40 -4.29 12.66 -4.59
C ALA A 40 -2.81 13.04 -4.48
N PRO A 41 -2.00 12.83 -5.53
CA PRO A 41 -0.69 13.44 -5.66
C PRO A 41 -0.81 14.95 -5.74
N VAL A 42 0.13 15.65 -5.14
CA VAL A 42 0.27 17.09 -5.21
C VAL A 42 1.41 17.41 -6.16
N VAL A 43 1.11 18.19 -7.21
CA VAL A 43 2.09 18.55 -8.23
C VAL A 43 2.23 20.06 -8.29
N ASP A 44 3.44 20.52 -8.59
CA ASP A 44 3.71 21.95 -8.83
C ASP A 44 3.22 22.39 -10.22
N LYS A 45 3.53 23.64 -10.58
CA LYS A 45 3.13 24.24 -11.87
C LYS A 45 3.78 23.55 -13.07
N ASP A 46 4.92 22.90 -12.87
CA ASP A 46 5.67 22.18 -13.90
C ASP A 46 5.23 20.69 -13.98
N GLY A 47 4.27 20.29 -13.16
CA GLY A 47 3.76 18.92 -13.08
C GLY A 47 4.66 17.96 -12.29
N LYS A 48 5.64 18.50 -11.54
CA LYS A 48 6.53 17.70 -10.70
C LYS A 48 5.84 17.33 -9.39
N LEU A 49 6.01 16.08 -8.95
CA LEU A 49 5.47 15.61 -7.70
C LEU A 49 6.16 16.29 -6.50
N VAL A 50 5.37 16.97 -5.66
CA VAL A 50 5.85 17.70 -4.47
C VAL A 50 5.24 17.18 -3.17
N GLY A 51 4.23 16.32 -3.24
CA GLY A 51 3.60 15.75 -2.05
C GLY A 51 2.44 14.83 -2.37
N VAL A 52 1.77 14.38 -1.32
CA VAL A 52 0.48 13.67 -1.37
C VAL A 52 -0.46 14.24 -0.31
N VAL A 53 -1.74 14.19 -0.59
CA VAL A 53 -2.78 14.61 0.35
C VAL A 53 -3.94 13.61 0.33
N SER A 54 -4.56 13.38 1.49
CA SER A 54 -5.62 12.39 1.67
C SER A 54 -6.79 12.90 2.51
N LYS A 55 -7.88 12.14 2.56
CA LYS A 55 -9.01 12.40 3.45
C LYS A 55 -8.62 12.46 4.92
N THR A 56 -7.58 11.70 5.34
CA THR A 56 -7.10 11.74 6.72
C THR A 56 -6.42 13.05 7.06
N ASP A 57 -5.58 13.57 6.15
CA ASP A 57 -4.92 14.84 6.39
C ASP A 57 -5.96 15.96 6.62
N ILE A 58 -7.09 15.91 5.89
CA ILE A 58 -8.21 16.83 6.07
C ILE A 58 -8.86 16.65 7.45
N VAL A 59 -9.12 15.41 7.88
CA VAL A 59 -9.74 15.10 9.17
C VAL A 59 -8.81 15.48 10.32
N GLU A 60 -7.51 15.21 10.20
CA GLU A 60 -6.50 15.57 11.21
C GLU A 60 -6.34 17.08 11.35
N TYR A 61 -6.39 17.81 10.25
CA TYR A 61 -6.32 19.27 10.26
C TYR A 61 -7.51 19.89 10.97
N ASP A 62 -8.73 19.44 10.67
CA ASP A 62 -9.96 19.89 11.36
C ASP A 62 -9.91 19.55 12.85
N GLY A 63 -9.41 18.37 13.23
CA GLY A 63 -9.24 17.96 14.62
C GLY A 63 -8.27 18.85 15.41
N LYS A 64 -7.18 19.33 14.79
CA LYS A 64 -6.24 20.28 15.42
C LYS A 64 -6.88 21.65 15.63
N THR A 65 -7.70 22.09 14.68
CA THR A 65 -8.40 23.38 14.74
C THR A 65 -9.57 23.36 15.74
N SER A 66 -10.20 22.20 15.91
CA SER A 66 -11.42 22.02 16.71
C SER A 66 -11.17 21.46 18.11
N LYS A 67 -10.01 21.54 18.74
CA LYS A 67 -9.69 21.07 20.13
C LYS A 67 -10.33 19.73 20.59
N LYS A 68 -10.94 18.96 19.72
CA LYS A 68 -11.64 17.70 20.00
C LYS A 68 -11.44 16.74 18.83
N GLN A 69 -10.37 15.98 18.82
CA GLN A 69 -10.43 14.59 18.43
C GLN A 69 -9.05 13.94 18.40
N ALA A 70 -8.99 12.75 18.98
CA ALA A 70 -7.82 11.90 19.10
C ALA A 70 -7.44 11.26 17.76
N ALA A 71 -6.14 11.20 17.53
CA ALA A 71 -5.37 10.18 16.80
C ALA A 71 -6.09 9.41 15.69
N VAL A 72 -6.06 9.96 14.48
CA VAL A 72 -6.10 9.19 13.25
C VAL A 72 -4.67 9.10 12.73
N SER A 73 -4.18 7.91 12.51
CA SER A 73 -2.78 7.64 12.18
C SER A 73 -2.33 8.29 10.88
N LYS A 74 -1.12 8.86 10.85
CA LYS A 74 -0.45 9.55 9.72
C LYS A 74 -0.23 8.73 8.42
N LYS A 75 -0.87 7.58 8.25
CA LYS A 75 -0.60 6.63 7.16
C LYS A 75 -1.70 6.51 6.10
N SER A 76 -2.64 7.40 5.99
CA SER A 76 -3.92 7.09 5.37
C SER A 76 -4.06 7.38 3.88
N PHE A 77 -3.15 8.14 3.23
CA PHE A 77 -3.10 8.09 1.76
C PHE A 77 -2.93 6.65 1.27
N TYR A 78 -2.23 5.87 2.06
CA TYR A 78 -1.79 4.52 1.72
C TYR A 78 -2.72 3.41 2.24
N SER A 79 -3.61 3.71 3.21
CA SER A 79 -4.49 2.71 3.83
C SER A 79 -5.85 3.31 4.18
N ASP A 80 -6.91 2.86 3.53
CA ASP A 80 -8.29 3.14 3.95
C ASP A 80 -8.97 1.83 4.33
N THR A 81 -8.97 1.52 5.61
CA THR A 81 -9.55 0.26 6.11
C THR A 81 -10.66 0.46 7.13
N ASN A 82 -11.06 1.70 7.46
CA ASN A 82 -12.01 1.88 8.56
C ASN A 82 -13.17 2.81 8.20
N GLY A 83 -14.39 2.29 8.27
CA GLY A 83 -15.62 3.07 8.19
C GLY A 83 -15.70 4.25 9.18
N LYS A 84 -14.80 4.32 10.16
CA LYS A 84 -14.60 5.47 11.06
C LYS A 84 -14.05 6.69 10.32
N LEU A 85 -13.09 6.50 9.39
CA LEU A 85 -12.55 7.60 8.59
C LEU A 85 -13.63 8.17 7.67
N LYS A 86 -14.42 7.30 7.01
CA LYS A 86 -15.52 7.73 6.16
C LYS A 86 -16.50 8.63 6.94
N LYS A 87 -16.96 8.19 8.12
CA LYS A 87 -17.88 8.99 8.97
C LYS A 87 -17.25 10.32 9.41
N ALA A 88 -15.96 10.32 9.79
CA ALA A 88 -15.25 11.53 10.18
C ALA A 88 -15.12 12.50 9.00
N PHE A 89 -14.73 11.99 7.82
CA PHE A 89 -14.59 12.79 6.61
C PHE A 89 -15.94 13.37 6.15
N ASP A 90 -17.03 12.60 6.16
CA ASP A 90 -18.38 13.08 5.82
C ASP A 90 -18.85 14.21 6.74
N LYS A 91 -18.48 14.15 8.03
CA LYS A 91 -18.75 15.22 8.99
C LYS A 91 -17.94 16.47 8.67
N VAL A 92 -16.65 16.31 8.45
CA VAL A 92 -15.70 17.40 8.20
C VAL A 92 -15.93 18.04 6.83
N SER A 93 -16.34 17.27 5.82
CA SER A 93 -16.62 17.77 4.47
C SER A 93 -17.76 18.81 4.43
N LYS A 94 -18.65 18.78 5.41
CA LYS A 94 -19.75 19.73 5.59
C LYS A 94 -19.37 20.96 6.43
N SER A 95 -18.17 20.95 7.03
CA SER A 95 -17.68 22.03 7.87
C SER A 95 -17.19 23.21 7.04
N LYS A 96 -17.41 24.41 7.55
CA LYS A 96 -16.87 25.67 7.01
C LYS A 96 -15.56 26.09 7.71
N SER A 97 -14.96 25.18 8.51
CA SER A 97 -13.88 25.52 9.46
C SER A 97 -12.49 25.72 8.82
N PHE A 98 -12.32 25.39 7.54
CA PHE A 98 -10.99 25.41 6.92
C PHE A 98 -10.44 26.81 6.59
N GLY A 99 -11.29 27.87 6.64
CA GLY A 99 -10.85 29.23 6.38
C GLY A 99 -10.12 29.39 5.03
N LYS A 100 -8.89 29.92 5.09
CA LYS A 100 -8.01 30.11 3.92
C LYS A 100 -7.01 28.97 3.73
N ALA A 101 -7.13 27.84 4.45
CA ALA A 101 -6.20 26.73 4.35
C ALA A 101 -6.16 26.11 2.95
N VAL A 102 -4.96 25.73 2.52
CA VAL A 102 -4.67 25.14 1.22
C VAL A 102 -3.95 23.80 1.37
N VAL A 103 -3.85 23.03 0.30
CA VAL A 103 -3.27 21.68 0.30
C VAL A 103 -1.87 21.65 0.91
N LYS A 104 -1.01 22.62 0.64
CA LYS A 104 0.37 22.65 1.19
C LYS A 104 0.41 22.69 2.72
N ASP A 105 -0.64 23.18 3.36
CA ASP A 105 -0.70 23.30 4.83
C ASP A 105 -0.93 21.93 5.50
N ILE A 106 -1.38 20.92 4.74
CA ILE A 106 -1.77 19.62 5.24
C ILE A 106 -1.10 18.45 4.53
N MET A 107 -0.48 18.65 3.35
CA MET A 107 0.11 17.58 2.55
C MET A 107 1.34 16.95 3.24
N THR A 108 1.64 15.73 2.87
CA THR A 108 2.90 15.05 3.21
C THR A 108 3.87 15.17 2.05
N SER A 109 5.06 15.77 2.29
CA SER A 109 6.08 16.00 1.27
C SER A 109 6.92 14.75 0.95
N HIS A 110 7.11 13.85 1.92
CA HIS A 110 7.85 12.61 1.72
C HIS A 110 6.95 11.55 1.08
N VAL A 111 7.08 11.41 -0.24
CA VAL A 111 6.26 10.48 -1.02
C VAL A 111 7.04 9.21 -1.34
N VAL A 112 6.45 8.06 -1.08
CA VAL A 112 6.98 6.77 -1.55
C VAL A 112 6.61 6.61 -3.01
N THR A 113 7.62 6.50 -3.87
CA THR A 113 7.46 6.38 -5.32
C THR A 113 8.21 5.18 -5.86
N ALA A 114 7.86 4.77 -7.08
CA ALA A 114 8.58 3.78 -7.86
C ALA A 114 8.69 4.26 -9.32
N GLN A 115 9.49 3.57 -10.12
CA GLN A 115 9.67 3.85 -11.55
C GLN A 115 8.75 2.97 -12.40
N ALA A 116 8.55 3.37 -13.65
CA ALA A 116 7.66 2.66 -14.57
C ALA A 116 8.16 1.24 -14.94
N ASP A 117 9.45 1.00 -14.84
CA ASP A 117 10.13 -0.26 -15.10
C ASP A 117 10.41 -1.10 -13.83
N ASP A 118 10.02 -0.61 -12.66
CA ASP A 118 10.11 -1.41 -11.42
C ASP A 118 9.23 -2.65 -11.51
N THR A 119 9.77 -3.80 -11.10
CA THR A 119 9.07 -5.09 -11.16
C THR A 119 7.98 -5.19 -10.10
N ILE A 120 6.98 -6.07 -10.34
CA ILE A 120 5.89 -6.33 -9.41
C ILE A 120 6.42 -6.76 -8.03
N ASP A 121 7.47 -7.57 -7.97
CA ASP A 121 8.08 -8.04 -6.72
C ASP A 121 8.63 -6.87 -5.91
N ARG A 122 9.32 -5.93 -6.60
CA ARG A 122 9.83 -4.70 -5.97
C ARG A 122 8.68 -3.84 -5.43
N LEU A 123 7.61 -3.66 -6.21
CA LEU A 123 6.44 -2.90 -5.77
C LEU A 123 5.79 -3.56 -4.55
N ALA A 124 5.57 -4.88 -4.59
CA ALA A 124 5.01 -5.66 -3.49
C ALA A 124 5.87 -5.52 -2.22
N LYS A 125 7.21 -5.64 -2.35
CA LYS A 125 8.15 -5.47 -1.25
C LYS A 125 8.08 -4.06 -0.66
N ILE A 126 8.05 -3.01 -1.47
CA ILE A 126 7.92 -1.62 -0.99
C ILE A 126 6.59 -1.45 -0.24
N MET A 127 5.48 -1.96 -0.77
CA MET A 127 4.17 -1.89 -0.13
C MET A 127 4.17 -2.60 1.23
N PHE A 128 4.77 -3.79 1.30
CA PHE A 128 4.87 -4.58 2.52
C PHE A 128 5.73 -3.88 3.58
N ASP A 129 6.96 -3.50 3.23
CA ASP A 129 7.94 -2.90 4.15
C ASP A 129 7.44 -1.55 4.69
N LYS A 130 6.81 -0.75 3.83
CA LYS A 130 6.27 0.58 4.19
C LYS A 130 4.86 0.53 4.76
N LYS A 131 4.19 -0.63 4.72
CA LYS A 131 2.77 -0.82 5.13
C LYS A 131 1.84 0.14 4.40
N ILE A 132 1.98 0.21 3.07
CA ILE A 132 1.20 1.07 2.18
C ILE A 132 0.46 0.23 1.13
N HIS A 133 -0.66 0.72 0.63
CA HIS A 133 -1.51 0.02 -0.33
C HIS A 133 -1.51 0.66 -1.73
N ARG A 134 -0.76 1.75 -1.92
CA ARG A 134 -0.60 2.44 -3.20
C ARG A 134 0.79 3.01 -3.30
N ILE A 135 1.33 3.01 -4.53
CA ILE A 135 2.61 3.64 -4.87
C ILE A 135 2.37 4.54 -6.08
N ILE A 136 2.90 5.76 -6.02
CA ILE A 136 2.92 6.66 -7.17
C ILE A 136 4.09 6.26 -8.06
N ILE A 137 3.79 6.02 -9.33
CA ILE A 137 4.79 5.73 -10.34
C ILE A 137 5.23 7.05 -10.97
N GLN A 138 6.54 7.28 -10.96
CA GLN A 138 7.13 8.47 -11.54
C GLN A 138 7.78 8.16 -12.89
N ASP A 139 7.65 9.11 -13.81
CA ASP A 139 8.49 9.21 -15.00
C ASP A 139 9.11 10.60 -15.03
N LYS A 140 10.46 10.67 -15.00
CA LYS A 140 11.24 11.91 -15.02
C LYS A 140 10.77 12.96 -14.00
N GLY A 141 10.42 12.52 -12.80
CA GLY A 141 9.95 13.36 -11.70
C GLY A 141 8.48 13.79 -11.77
N ARG A 142 7.77 13.40 -12.82
CA ARG A 142 6.31 13.62 -12.98
C ARG A 142 5.53 12.39 -12.57
N VAL A 143 4.26 12.59 -12.26
CA VAL A 143 3.34 11.50 -11.99
C VAL A 143 3.00 10.79 -13.29
N GLY A 144 3.47 9.54 -13.46
CA GLY A 144 3.15 8.68 -14.60
C GLY A 144 1.92 7.81 -14.33
N GLY A 145 1.71 7.40 -13.08
CA GLY A 145 0.60 6.51 -12.74
C GLY A 145 0.52 6.22 -11.25
N VAL A 146 -0.43 5.35 -10.88
CA VAL A 146 -0.56 4.79 -9.52
C VAL A 146 -0.77 3.29 -9.63
N VAL A 147 -0.03 2.51 -8.85
CA VAL A 147 -0.25 1.07 -8.64
C VAL A 147 -0.78 0.85 -7.24
N SER A 148 -1.81 0.05 -7.11
CA SER A 148 -2.40 -0.39 -5.83
C SER A 148 -2.12 -1.87 -5.56
N THR A 149 -2.33 -2.32 -4.31
CA THR A 149 -2.29 -3.75 -3.96
C THR A 149 -3.28 -4.58 -4.77
N ILE A 150 -4.43 -4.02 -5.16
CA ILE A 150 -5.42 -4.71 -6.00
C ILE A 150 -4.89 -4.93 -7.43
N ASP A 151 -4.11 -3.98 -7.97
CA ASP A 151 -3.51 -4.15 -9.29
C ASP A 151 -2.45 -5.26 -9.27
N ILE A 152 -1.66 -5.35 -8.18
CA ILE A 152 -0.73 -6.46 -7.95
C ILE A 152 -1.49 -7.80 -7.86
N LEU A 153 -2.56 -7.87 -7.06
CA LEU A 153 -3.37 -9.08 -6.93
C LEU A 153 -4.01 -9.49 -8.25
N ARG A 154 -4.48 -8.53 -9.05
CA ARG A 154 -5.00 -8.79 -10.39
C ARG A 154 -3.93 -9.37 -11.30
N ALA A 155 -2.73 -8.79 -11.33
CA ALA A 155 -1.62 -9.33 -12.12
C ALA A 155 -1.27 -10.76 -11.70
N VAL A 156 -1.17 -11.00 -10.41
CA VAL A 156 -0.93 -12.34 -9.84
C VAL A 156 -2.01 -13.34 -10.28
N SER A 157 -3.30 -12.95 -10.25
CA SER A 157 -4.39 -13.82 -10.69
C SER A 157 -4.36 -14.13 -12.19
N THR A 158 -3.86 -13.22 -13.01
CA THR A 158 -3.75 -13.43 -14.47
C THR A 158 -2.49 -14.22 -14.88
N MET A 159 -1.48 -14.25 -14.03
CA MET A 159 -0.28 -15.07 -14.26
C MET A 159 -0.60 -16.57 -14.28
N GLY A 160 -1.85 -16.94 -14.09
CA GLY A 160 -2.30 -18.33 -14.10
C GLY A 160 -1.48 -19.14 -13.12
N TYR A 161 -1.83 -19.11 -11.84
CA TYR A 161 -1.35 -20.10 -10.91
C TYR A 161 -1.89 -21.49 -11.29
N GLY A 162 -1.57 -21.92 -12.51
CA GLY A 162 -1.50 -23.31 -12.89
C GLY A 162 -0.33 -23.90 -12.12
N SER A 163 -0.61 -24.30 -10.91
CA SER A 163 -0.02 -25.42 -10.17
C SER A 163 1.49 -25.54 -9.95
N SER A 164 2.39 -24.59 -10.27
CA SER A 164 3.80 -24.85 -9.92
C SER A 164 4.71 -23.63 -9.67
N ALA A 165 4.24 -22.40 -9.71
CA ALA A 165 5.15 -21.25 -9.72
C ALA A 165 5.50 -20.67 -8.33
N PHE A 166 4.96 -21.19 -7.24
CA PHE A 166 5.36 -20.79 -5.87
C PHE A 166 6.20 -21.83 -5.12
N VAL A 167 6.29 -23.02 -5.67
CA VAL A 167 7.15 -24.03 -5.10
C VAL A 167 8.26 -24.23 -6.11
N THR A 168 9.37 -23.50 -5.95
CA THR A 168 10.59 -23.77 -6.73
C THR A 168 11.05 -25.19 -6.39
N GLU A 169 11.74 -25.87 -7.33
CA GLU A 169 12.36 -27.14 -7.03
C GLU A 169 13.25 -27.05 -5.77
N GLU A 170 13.92 -25.92 -5.56
CA GLU A 170 14.67 -25.60 -4.35
C GLU A 170 13.77 -25.61 -3.09
N ALA A 171 12.61 -24.95 -3.12
CA ALA A 171 11.69 -24.94 -1.97
C ALA A 171 11.07 -26.32 -1.71
N ILE A 172 10.90 -27.17 -2.73
CA ILE A 172 10.50 -28.57 -2.56
C ILE A 172 11.60 -29.36 -1.88
N LEU A 173 12.86 -29.18 -2.33
CA LEU A 173 14.02 -29.82 -1.71
C LEU A 173 14.17 -29.40 -0.24
N ASP A 174 14.10 -28.11 0.07
CA ASP A 174 14.17 -27.59 1.44
C ASP A 174 13.07 -28.17 2.35
N LEU A 175 11.83 -28.29 1.83
CA LEU A 175 10.74 -28.94 2.54
C LEU A 175 10.95 -30.44 2.72
N GLN A 176 11.52 -31.12 1.74
CA GLN A 176 11.85 -32.54 1.83
C GLN A 176 12.96 -32.79 2.87
N GLU A 177 14.03 -31.98 2.88
CA GLU A 177 15.08 -32.08 3.91
C GLU A 177 14.53 -31.81 5.31
N LEU A 178 13.64 -30.81 5.46
CA LEU A 178 12.99 -30.52 6.74
C LEU A 178 12.10 -31.68 7.20
N LEU A 179 11.38 -32.32 6.28
CA LEU A 179 10.54 -33.47 6.56
C LEU A 179 11.39 -34.65 7.04
N GLU A 180 12.47 -34.98 6.32
CA GLU A 180 13.39 -36.05 6.72
C GLU A 180 14.04 -35.79 8.10
N ALA A 181 14.43 -34.55 8.38
CA ALA A 181 14.99 -34.18 9.67
C ALA A 181 13.97 -34.35 10.81
N THR A 182 12.69 -34.00 10.56
CA THR A 182 11.62 -34.19 11.55
C THR A 182 11.29 -35.66 11.76
N GLU A 183 11.27 -36.49 10.72
CA GLU A 183 11.06 -37.95 10.83
C GLU A 183 12.17 -38.62 11.63
N LYS A 184 13.45 -38.26 11.40
CA LYS A 184 14.59 -38.74 12.19
C LYS A 184 14.46 -38.35 13.65
N SER A 185 14.01 -37.15 13.95
CA SER A 185 13.80 -36.69 15.32
C SER A 185 12.67 -37.45 16.02
N ILE A 186 11.58 -37.72 15.31
CA ILE A 186 10.45 -38.51 15.81
C ILE A 186 10.89 -39.95 16.09
N GLN A 187 11.66 -40.55 15.20
CA GLN A 187 12.19 -41.91 15.39
C GLN A 187 13.11 -41.97 16.62
N SER A 188 14.00 -41.01 16.78
CA SER A 188 14.88 -40.92 17.96
C SER A 188 14.09 -40.82 19.27
N LEU A 189 13.01 -40.04 19.30
CA LEU A 189 12.12 -39.97 20.46
C LEU A 189 11.37 -41.29 20.75
N ARG A 190 10.96 -42.02 19.71
CA ARG A 190 10.35 -43.37 19.87
C ARG A 190 11.35 -44.32 20.48
N ASP A 191 12.58 -44.37 19.97
CA ASP A 191 13.64 -45.25 20.48
C ASP A 191 13.97 -44.97 21.96
N ILE A 192 13.90 -43.70 22.37
CA ILE A 192 14.07 -43.29 23.79
C ILE A 192 12.87 -43.80 24.64
N LEU A 193 11.64 -43.63 24.13
CA LEU A 193 10.43 -44.08 24.82
C LEU A 193 10.43 -45.61 25.00
N ASP A 194 10.83 -46.36 23.99
CA ASP A 194 10.90 -47.83 24.03
C ASP A 194 11.95 -48.30 25.07
N LYS A 195 13.10 -47.60 25.17
CA LYS A 195 14.10 -47.88 26.22
C LYS A 195 13.54 -47.62 27.62
N ILE A 196 12.78 -46.55 27.82
CA ILE A 196 12.18 -46.21 29.11
C ILE A 196 11.10 -47.24 29.52
N HIS A 197 10.35 -47.80 28.55
CA HIS A 197 9.28 -48.75 28.81
C HIS A 197 9.76 -50.20 28.86
N GLY A 198 10.95 -50.50 28.30
CA GLY A 198 11.56 -51.84 28.31
C GLY A 198 12.38 -52.19 29.56
N GLU A 199 12.56 -51.24 30.49
CA GLU A 199 13.25 -51.44 31.78
C GLU A 199 12.27 -51.72 32.95
N LYS A 200 11.12 -52.33 32.69
CA LYS A 200 10.21 -52.80 33.74
C LYS A 200 10.09 -54.31 33.74
#